data_442fde19d4627ec558629e2bf0a639a7
#
_entry.id   442fde19d4627ec558629e2bf0a639a7
#
_cell.length_a   1.000
_cell.length_b   1.000
_cell.length_c   1.000
_cell.angle_alpha   90.00
_cell.angle_beta   90.00
_cell.angle_gamma   90.00
#
_symmetry.space_group_name_H-M   'P 1'
#
loop_
_entity.id
_entity.type
_entity.pdbx_description
1 polymer ?
#
loop_
_entity_poly.entity_id
_entity_poly.type
_entity_poly.pdbx_seq_one_letter_code
_entity_poly.pdbx_strand_id
1 'polypeptide(L)'
;MRVARLLLCAVVATALSTTLVAQPAATGYHSVACFKAKPDSGAELRKFLTEESHKIAQGRVDTGLITTWYLLRAVLPQGSSAECDYLIVVMFPGAPHMLSQEDLTAAIKKEGLSFTAEDYVKRRNAVSTLVSVGIFQNLVLVGSAKKGDYFQVNYMKVPNVDDWVAYEKKVWKPLAEAMVKDGKADGWSLNVRVLPNGSEQPFQAVTVDVFPSWDSIFAADPQFVDRFRKVHPDMELGTTFEQFEKLRTRAQINLYELEDVITATK
;
A
#
# COMPACT_ATOMS: atom_id res chain seq x y z
N MET A 1 -47.88 21.99 60.48
CA MET A 1 -46.61 22.30 59.78
C MET A 1 -46.13 21.05 59.07
N ARG A 2 -46.29 21.01 57.74
CA ARG A 2 -45.79 19.87 56.88
C ARG A 2 -44.69 20.42 55.98
N VAL A 3 -43.49 19.93 56.17
CA VAL A 3 -42.31 20.28 55.37
C VAL A 3 -42.24 19.36 54.18
N ALA A 4 -42.41 19.93 52.98
CA ALA A 4 -42.24 19.19 51.71
C ALA A 4 -40.72 19.17 51.34
N ARG A 5 -40.17 17.95 51.19
CA ARG A 5 -38.82 17.73 50.65
C ARG A 5 -38.90 17.61 49.11
N LEU A 6 -38.35 18.60 48.44
CA LEU A 6 -38.10 18.50 46.99
C LEU A 6 -36.82 17.69 46.73
N LEU A 7 -36.97 16.57 46.07
CA LEU A 7 -35.84 15.81 45.49
C LEU A 7 -35.51 16.38 44.12
N LEU A 8 -34.31 16.92 44.02
CA LEU A 8 -33.75 17.42 42.77
C LEU A 8 -32.99 16.23 42.10
N CYS A 9 -33.56 15.62 41.03
CA CYS A 9 -32.87 14.64 40.19
C CYS A 9 -31.99 15.40 39.17
N ALA A 10 -30.69 15.40 39.40
CA ALA A 10 -29.73 15.85 38.41
C ALA A 10 -29.47 14.74 37.37
N VAL A 11 -29.94 14.96 36.14
CA VAL A 11 -29.63 14.09 34.99
C VAL A 11 -28.26 14.52 34.46
N VAL A 12 -27.26 13.72 34.71
CA VAL A 12 -25.93 13.88 34.11
C VAL A 12 -25.97 13.28 32.71
N ALA A 13 -26.10 14.12 31.68
CA ALA A 13 -25.93 13.73 30.28
C ALA A 13 -24.44 13.59 29.97
N THR A 14 -23.92 12.37 29.96
CA THR A 14 -22.60 12.04 29.43
C THR A 14 -22.63 12.10 27.91
N ALA A 15 -22.15 13.19 27.34
CA ALA A 15 -21.89 13.31 25.91
C ALA A 15 -20.69 12.41 25.56
N LEU A 16 -20.95 11.28 24.94
CA LEU A 16 -19.91 10.48 24.26
C LEU A 16 -19.43 11.25 23.04
N SER A 17 -18.32 11.96 23.18
CA SER A 17 -17.61 12.55 22.06
C SER A 17 -16.94 11.43 21.28
N THR A 18 -17.60 10.95 20.22
CA THR A 18 -16.94 10.12 19.20
C THR A 18 -15.96 11.03 18.45
N THR A 19 -14.68 10.94 18.78
CA THR A 19 -13.63 11.51 17.97
C THR A 19 -13.63 10.77 16.64
N LEU A 20 -14.22 11.39 15.62
CA LEU A 20 -13.96 11.04 14.22
C LEU A 20 -12.46 11.26 13.99
N VAL A 21 -11.70 10.17 13.97
CA VAL A 21 -10.33 10.19 13.46
C VAL A 21 -10.45 10.50 11.98
N ALA A 22 -10.18 11.77 11.63
CA ALA A 22 -10.08 12.17 10.22
C ALA A 22 -9.00 11.31 9.58
N GLN A 23 -9.38 10.43 8.66
CA GLN A 23 -8.42 9.74 7.79
C GLN A 23 -7.60 10.82 7.08
N PRO A 24 -6.27 10.77 7.14
CA PRO A 24 -5.44 11.73 6.40
C PRO A 24 -5.81 11.63 4.93
N ALA A 25 -6.06 12.77 4.31
CA ALA A 25 -6.28 12.86 2.88
C ALA A 25 -5.09 12.20 2.18
N ALA A 26 -5.33 11.08 1.53
CA ALA A 26 -4.30 10.27 0.90
C ALA A 26 -3.86 10.90 -0.43
N THR A 27 -3.11 12.00 -0.34
CA THR A 27 -2.40 12.60 -1.46
C THR A 27 -0.93 12.61 -1.12
N GLY A 28 -0.25 11.52 -1.39
CA GLY A 28 1.19 11.37 -1.18
C GLY A 28 1.80 10.69 -2.37
N TYR A 29 3.12 10.63 -2.37
CA TYR A 29 3.87 9.90 -3.37
C TYR A 29 4.56 8.70 -2.73
N HIS A 30 4.79 7.67 -3.54
CA HIS A 30 5.64 6.56 -3.16
C HIS A 30 6.53 6.13 -4.33
N SER A 31 7.67 5.55 -4.01
CA SER A 31 8.48 4.84 -4.98
C SER A 31 8.30 3.34 -4.83
N VAL A 32 8.40 2.63 -5.95
CA VAL A 32 8.44 1.18 -6.00
C VAL A 32 9.73 0.77 -6.69
N ALA A 33 10.60 0.08 -5.97
CA ALA A 33 11.85 -0.47 -6.51
C ALA A 33 11.74 -1.99 -6.64
N CYS A 34 12.02 -2.50 -7.83
CA CYS A 34 11.96 -3.91 -8.20
C CYS A 34 13.35 -4.52 -8.10
N PHE A 35 13.51 -5.54 -7.26
CA PHE A 35 14.76 -6.27 -7.08
C PHE A 35 14.62 -7.72 -7.53
N LYS A 36 15.59 -8.17 -8.32
CA LYS A 36 15.77 -9.55 -8.73
C LYS A 36 17.00 -10.13 -8.04
N ALA A 37 16.87 -11.28 -7.41
CA ALA A 37 18.02 -12.00 -6.87
C ALA A 37 18.96 -12.43 -7.99
N LYS A 38 20.25 -12.36 -7.75
CA LYS A 38 21.23 -13.02 -8.63
C LYS A 38 21.09 -14.53 -8.52
N PRO A 39 21.56 -15.30 -9.51
CA PRO A 39 21.58 -16.76 -9.43
C PRO A 39 22.14 -17.20 -8.08
N ASP A 40 21.45 -18.14 -7.45
CA ASP A 40 21.78 -18.76 -6.15
C ASP A 40 21.84 -17.81 -4.94
N SER A 41 21.49 -16.52 -5.09
CA SER A 41 21.57 -15.51 -4.02
C SER A 41 20.22 -15.17 -3.37
N GLY A 42 19.20 -15.99 -3.54
CA GLY A 42 17.85 -15.68 -3.02
C GLY A 42 17.80 -15.57 -1.50
N ALA A 43 18.47 -16.47 -0.79
CA ALA A 43 18.53 -16.48 0.68
C ALA A 43 19.35 -15.28 1.21
N GLU A 44 20.48 -14.98 0.57
CA GLU A 44 21.34 -13.84 0.90
C GLU A 44 20.62 -12.52 0.65
N LEU A 45 19.90 -12.39 -0.47
CA LEU A 45 19.09 -11.21 -0.74
C LEU A 45 18.01 -11.02 0.32
N ARG A 46 17.28 -12.08 0.66
CA ARG A 46 16.28 -12.02 1.71
C ARG A 46 16.88 -11.51 3.02
N LYS A 47 17.99 -12.12 3.46
CA LYS A 47 18.70 -11.72 4.68
C LYS A 47 19.13 -10.26 4.60
N PHE A 48 19.75 -9.83 3.49
CA PHE A 48 20.16 -8.44 3.29
C PHE A 48 18.98 -7.47 3.42
N LEU A 49 17.82 -7.80 2.82
CA LEU A 49 16.64 -6.94 2.84
C LEU A 49 16.00 -6.86 4.23
N THR A 50 15.89 -7.99 4.94
CA THR A 50 15.25 -8.06 6.26
C THR A 50 16.14 -7.60 7.40
N GLU A 51 17.48 -7.56 7.24
CA GLU A 51 18.40 -7.15 8.29
C GLU A 51 19.03 -5.77 8.01
N GLU A 52 19.77 -5.63 6.91
CA GLU A 52 20.51 -4.39 6.62
C GLU A 52 19.60 -3.29 6.03
N SER A 53 18.79 -3.64 5.03
CA SER A 53 17.87 -2.67 4.43
C SER A 53 16.77 -2.25 5.39
N HIS A 54 16.31 -3.15 6.28
CA HIS A 54 15.39 -2.82 7.37
C HIS A 54 15.97 -1.71 8.26
N LYS A 55 17.21 -1.84 8.75
CA LYS A 55 17.86 -0.81 9.59
C LYS A 55 18.01 0.52 8.85
N ILE A 56 18.42 0.49 7.59
CA ILE A 56 18.48 1.70 6.76
C ILE A 56 17.10 2.36 6.63
N ALA A 57 16.05 1.56 6.41
CA ALA A 57 14.68 2.06 6.32
C ALA A 57 14.23 2.66 7.66
N GLN A 58 14.55 2.02 8.80
CA GLN A 58 14.26 2.56 10.13
C GLN A 58 14.93 3.92 10.33
N GLY A 59 16.22 4.05 10.04
CA GLY A 59 16.92 5.33 10.14
C GLY A 59 16.34 6.43 9.26
N ARG A 60 15.82 6.08 8.08
CA ARG A 60 15.13 7.03 7.19
C ARG A 60 13.75 7.43 7.72
N VAL A 61 13.02 6.52 8.35
CA VAL A 61 11.75 6.82 9.02
C VAL A 61 12.01 7.73 10.22
N ASP A 62 13.00 7.42 11.05
CA ASP A 62 13.35 8.17 12.25
C ASP A 62 13.87 9.60 11.96
N THR A 63 14.44 9.81 10.77
CA THR A 63 14.85 11.14 10.29
C THR A 63 13.75 11.88 9.53
N GLY A 64 12.57 11.26 9.34
CA GLY A 64 11.44 11.86 8.63
C GLY A 64 11.61 11.93 7.10
N LEU A 65 12.63 11.30 6.53
CA LEU A 65 12.84 11.22 5.08
C LEU A 65 11.75 10.42 4.39
N ILE A 66 11.21 9.42 5.06
CA ILE A 66 10.10 8.58 4.60
C ILE A 66 9.11 8.38 5.75
N THR A 67 7.86 8.09 5.41
CA THR A 67 6.81 7.80 6.41
C THR A 67 6.58 6.31 6.58
N THR A 68 6.79 5.53 5.53
CA THR A 68 6.57 4.09 5.53
C THR A 68 7.53 3.40 4.56
N TRP A 69 7.94 2.22 4.94
CA TRP A 69 8.70 1.29 4.11
C TRP A 69 8.04 -0.09 4.16
N TYR A 70 7.76 -0.67 2.99
CA TYR A 70 7.26 -2.04 2.84
C TYR A 70 8.29 -2.87 2.09
N LEU A 71 8.51 -4.09 2.57
CA LEU A 71 9.21 -5.16 1.86
C LEU A 71 8.18 -6.21 1.42
N LEU A 72 7.94 -6.28 0.13
CA LEU A 72 7.01 -7.20 -0.49
C LEU A 72 7.77 -8.30 -1.21
N ARG A 73 7.54 -9.56 -0.83
CA ARG A 73 8.10 -10.74 -1.49
C ARG A 73 7.14 -11.24 -2.56
N ALA A 74 7.63 -11.51 -3.75
CA ALA A 74 6.82 -12.09 -4.82
C ALA A 74 6.31 -13.49 -4.45
N VAL A 75 5.01 -13.70 -4.62
CA VAL A 75 4.34 -14.99 -4.44
C VAL A 75 3.94 -15.56 -5.80
N LEU A 76 3.33 -14.74 -6.65
CA LEU A 76 2.97 -15.08 -8.03
C LEU A 76 3.13 -13.84 -8.93
N PRO A 77 3.83 -13.95 -10.09
CA PRO A 77 4.60 -15.11 -10.53
C PRO A 77 5.89 -15.31 -9.71
N GLN A 78 6.52 -16.48 -9.82
CA GLN A 78 7.80 -16.82 -9.20
C GLN A 78 8.81 -17.32 -10.23
N GLY A 79 10.05 -17.46 -9.80
CA GLY A 79 11.15 -18.00 -10.59
C GLY A 79 11.52 -17.08 -11.76
N SER A 80 11.88 -17.66 -12.90
CA SER A 80 12.32 -16.91 -14.09
C SER A 80 11.22 -16.06 -14.72
N SER A 81 9.94 -16.39 -14.50
CA SER A 81 8.79 -15.62 -15.01
C SER A 81 8.47 -14.38 -14.17
N ALA A 82 9.00 -14.27 -12.96
CA ALA A 82 8.85 -13.07 -12.13
C ALA A 82 9.84 -11.99 -12.58
N GLU A 83 9.34 -10.77 -12.83
CA GLU A 83 10.21 -9.62 -13.07
C GLU A 83 11.01 -9.28 -11.80
N CYS A 84 10.34 -9.31 -10.64
CA CYS A 84 10.90 -9.01 -9.34
C CYS A 84 10.75 -10.20 -8.41
N ASP A 85 11.75 -10.45 -7.56
CA ASP A 85 11.59 -11.34 -6.41
C ASP A 85 11.14 -10.55 -5.18
N TYR A 86 11.52 -9.26 -5.12
CA TYR A 86 11.11 -8.33 -4.07
C TYR A 86 10.75 -6.96 -4.64
N LEU A 87 9.71 -6.34 -4.06
CA LEU A 87 9.45 -4.92 -4.20
C LEU A 87 9.76 -4.21 -2.88
N ILE A 88 10.44 -3.07 -2.98
CA ILE A 88 10.54 -2.12 -1.88
C ILE A 88 9.63 -0.94 -2.22
N VAL A 89 8.63 -0.70 -1.36
CA VAL A 89 7.73 0.45 -1.50
C VAL A 89 8.05 1.44 -0.40
N VAL A 90 8.31 2.69 -0.79
CA VAL A 90 8.68 3.77 0.13
C VAL A 90 7.70 4.91 -0.01
N MET A 91 7.00 5.26 1.07
CA MET A 91 6.09 6.42 1.10
C MET A 91 6.80 7.67 1.60
N PHE A 92 6.56 8.80 0.94
CA PHE A 92 7.16 10.08 1.26
C PHE A 92 6.20 11.01 2.01
N PRO A 93 6.69 11.85 2.94
CA PRO A 93 5.85 12.84 3.62
C PRO A 93 5.42 14.00 2.71
N GLY A 94 6.02 14.14 1.54
CA GLY A 94 5.79 15.21 0.58
C GLY A 94 6.21 14.80 -0.83
N ALA A 95 6.91 15.68 -1.55
CA ALA A 95 7.45 15.38 -2.87
C ALA A 95 8.43 14.19 -2.79
N PRO A 96 8.39 13.27 -3.77
CA PRO A 96 9.31 12.15 -3.78
C PRO A 96 10.73 12.63 -4.09
N HIS A 97 11.70 12.00 -3.45
CA HIS A 97 13.11 12.15 -3.81
C HIS A 97 13.78 10.79 -3.91
N MET A 98 14.77 10.69 -4.78
CA MET A 98 15.55 9.47 -4.91
C MET A 98 16.54 9.37 -3.74
N LEU A 99 16.74 8.14 -3.24
CA LEU A 99 17.71 7.89 -2.19
C LEU A 99 19.11 8.35 -2.62
N SER A 100 19.61 9.39 -1.97
CA SER A 100 20.96 9.93 -2.20
C SER A 100 22.01 9.21 -1.35
N GLN A 101 23.27 9.42 -1.68
CA GLN A 101 24.39 8.95 -0.86
C GLN A 101 24.39 9.60 0.53
N GLU A 102 23.94 10.86 0.61
CA GLU A 102 23.84 11.60 1.86
C GLU A 102 22.74 11.03 2.76
N ASP A 103 21.54 10.77 2.21
CA ASP A 103 20.42 10.13 2.93
C ASP A 103 20.82 8.77 3.49
N LEU A 104 21.51 7.98 2.67
CA LEU A 104 21.99 6.66 3.07
C LEU A 104 23.03 6.77 4.19
N THR A 105 23.96 7.69 4.08
CA THR A 105 24.97 7.95 5.12
C THR A 105 24.33 8.44 6.42
N ALA A 106 23.33 9.32 6.33
CA ALA A 106 22.59 9.80 7.50
C ALA A 106 21.84 8.66 8.21
N ALA A 107 21.16 7.79 7.46
CA ALA A 107 20.46 6.63 8.00
C ALA A 107 21.43 5.62 8.66
N ILE A 108 22.58 5.32 8.02
CA ILE A 108 23.64 4.47 8.56
C ILE A 108 24.14 5.01 9.90
N LYS A 109 24.44 6.32 9.96
CA LYS A 109 24.88 6.98 11.18
C LYS A 109 23.81 6.95 12.27
N LYS A 110 22.55 7.20 11.92
CA LYS A 110 21.41 7.17 12.84
C LYS A 110 21.28 5.82 13.53
N GLU A 111 21.43 4.75 12.76
CA GLU A 111 21.34 3.37 13.25
C GLU A 111 22.63 2.82 13.87
N GLY A 112 23.69 3.63 13.94
CA GLY A 112 24.98 3.20 14.51
C GLY A 112 25.64 2.04 13.77
N LEU A 113 25.41 1.94 12.44
CA LEU A 113 25.95 0.84 11.64
C LEU A 113 27.43 1.06 11.31
N SER A 114 28.22 -0.03 11.29
CA SER A 114 29.67 0.01 11.13
C SER A 114 30.17 0.03 9.69
N PHE A 115 29.28 0.02 8.70
CA PHE A 115 29.62 0.04 7.27
C PHE A 115 29.31 1.40 6.62
N THR A 116 29.89 1.66 5.47
CA THR A 116 29.65 2.89 4.70
C THR A 116 28.48 2.73 3.74
N ALA A 117 27.97 3.85 3.22
CA ALA A 117 26.94 3.84 2.18
C ALA A 117 27.41 3.11 0.89
N GLU A 118 28.70 3.22 0.55
CA GLU A 118 29.31 2.49 -0.58
C GLU A 118 29.31 0.98 -0.31
N ASP A 119 29.69 0.54 0.90
CA ASP A 119 29.65 -0.86 1.29
C ASP A 119 28.24 -1.45 1.21
N TYR A 120 27.24 -0.69 1.66
CA TYR A 120 25.83 -1.09 1.54
C TYR A 120 25.45 -1.32 0.08
N VAL A 121 25.72 -0.36 -0.79
CA VAL A 121 25.42 -0.47 -2.23
C VAL A 121 26.16 -1.64 -2.87
N LYS A 122 27.45 -1.83 -2.52
CA LYS A 122 28.26 -2.95 -3.01
C LYS A 122 27.68 -4.29 -2.60
N ARG A 123 27.29 -4.46 -1.32
CA ARG A 123 26.67 -5.69 -0.80
C ARG A 123 25.32 -5.96 -1.45
N ARG A 124 24.45 -4.94 -1.57
CA ARG A 124 23.19 -5.06 -2.31
C ARG A 124 23.42 -5.55 -3.73
N ASN A 125 24.36 -4.93 -4.46
CA ASN A 125 24.66 -5.27 -5.84
C ASN A 125 25.34 -6.63 -5.98
N ALA A 126 25.95 -7.16 -4.92
CA ALA A 126 26.52 -8.51 -4.92
C ALA A 126 25.41 -9.58 -5.00
N VAL A 127 24.25 -9.37 -4.32
CA VAL A 127 23.19 -10.37 -4.18
C VAL A 127 21.96 -10.09 -5.05
N SER A 128 21.82 -8.88 -5.62
CA SER A 128 20.65 -8.51 -6.42
C SER A 128 20.97 -7.62 -7.61
N THR A 129 19.99 -7.53 -8.49
CA THR A 129 19.91 -6.53 -9.56
C THR A 129 18.70 -5.64 -9.29
N LEU A 130 18.87 -4.32 -9.31
CA LEU A 130 17.77 -3.37 -9.37
C LEU A 130 17.24 -3.34 -10.79
N VAL A 131 16.05 -3.89 -11.01
CA VAL A 131 15.42 -4.02 -12.34
C VAL A 131 14.79 -2.72 -12.78
N SER A 132 13.99 -2.12 -11.89
CA SER A 132 13.29 -0.87 -12.20
C SER A 132 12.98 -0.08 -10.93
N VAL A 133 12.75 1.24 -11.11
CA VAL A 133 12.18 2.12 -10.09
C VAL A 133 11.06 2.94 -10.73
N GLY A 134 9.93 3.01 -10.06
CA GLY A 134 8.81 3.86 -10.45
C GLY A 134 8.37 4.79 -9.32
N ILE A 135 7.87 5.96 -9.68
CA ILE A 135 7.21 6.90 -8.76
C ILE A 135 5.72 6.89 -9.07
N PHE A 136 4.93 6.76 -8.02
CA PHE A 136 3.48 6.74 -8.08
C PHE A 136 2.88 7.80 -7.15
N GLN A 137 1.71 8.30 -7.52
CA GLN A 137 0.88 9.12 -6.65
C GLN A 137 -0.23 8.27 -6.05
N ASN A 138 -0.34 8.29 -4.72
CA ASN A 138 -1.48 7.70 -4.00
C ASN A 138 -2.68 8.63 -4.10
N LEU A 139 -3.76 8.18 -4.73
CA LEU A 139 -4.99 8.96 -4.86
C LEU A 139 -6.06 8.54 -3.85
N VAL A 140 -6.00 7.29 -3.38
CA VAL A 140 -6.87 6.74 -2.34
C VAL A 140 -6.10 5.69 -1.55
N LEU A 141 -6.27 5.71 -0.24
CA LEU A 141 -5.89 4.64 0.68
C LEU A 141 -7.10 4.30 1.55
N VAL A 142 -7.45 3.03 1.66
CA VAL A 142 -8.50 2.49 2.53
C VAL A 142 -7.89 1.40 3.37
N GLY A 143 -8.16 1.41 4.67
CA GLY A 143 -7.61 0.42 5.60
C GLY A 143 -6.11 0.58 5.86
N SER A 144 -5.47 -0.50 6.24
CA SER A 144 -4.03 -0.56 6.55
C SER A 144 -3.49 -1.96 6.25
N ALA A 145 -2.17 -2.08 6.16
CA ALA A 145 -1.51 -3.35 5.98
C ALA A 145 -0.62 -3.68 7.18
N LYS A 146 -0.47 -4.96 7.48
CA LYS A 146 0.41 -5.51 8.51
C LYS A 146 1.26 -6.64 7.95
N LYS A 147 2.36 -6.94 8.59
CA LYS A 147 3.23 -8.06 8.22
C LYS A 147 2.43 -9.37 8.11
N GLY A 148 2.64 -10.08 7.02
CA GLY A 148 1.94 -11.33 6.68
C GLY A 148 0.73 -11.14 5.75
N ASP A 149 0.29 -9.90 5.51
CA ASP A 149 -0.77 -9.62 4.55
C ASP A 149 -0.31 -9.88 3.11
N TYR A 150 -1.27 -10.16 2.25
CA TYR A 150 -1.06 -10.37 0.82
C TYR A 150 -1.54 -9.19 0.01
N PHE A 151 -0.72 -8.74 -0.91
CA PHE A 151 -0.99 -7.63 -1.82
C PHE A 151 -1.27 -8.18 -3.21
N GLN A 152 -2.52 -8.10 -3.65
CA GLN A 152 -2.87 -8.33 -5.04
C GLN A 152 -2.73 -7.01 -5.79
N VAL A 153 -1.69 -6.92 -6.61
CA VAL A 153 -1.34 -5.73 -7.36
C VAL A 153 -1.87 -5.85 -8.78
N ASN A 154 -2.85 -5.01 -9.12
CA ASN A 154 -3.49 -4.99 -10.42
C ASN A 154 -2.89 -3.86 -11.27
N TYR A 155 -2.10 -4.22 -12.28
CA TYR A 155 -1.49 -3.28 -13.21
C TYR A 155 -2.43 -2.99 -14.37
N MET A 156 -2.68 -1.73 -14.67
CA MET A 156 -3.72 -1.32 -15.61
C MET A 156 -3.22 -0.39 -16.70
N LYS A 157 -3.58 -0.73 -17.95
CA LYS A 157 -3.54 0.20 -19.07
C LYS A 157 -4.83 1.01 -19.05
N VAL A 158 -4.68 2.33 -18.98
CA VAL A 158 -5.78 3.26 -18.82
C VAL A 158 -5.67 4.36 -19.88
N PRO A 159 -6.55 4.37 -20.89
CA PRO A 159 -6.52 5.38 -21.97
C PRO A 159 -6.76 6.80 -21.46
N ASN A 160 -7.68 6.97 -20.51
CA ASN A 160 -7.98 8.23 -19.83
C ASN A 160 -7.89 8.02 -18.32
N VAL A 161 -6.81 8.51 -17.72
CA VAL A 161 -6.54 8.34 -16.30
C VAL A 161 -7.56 9.05 -15.42
N ASP A 162 -8.00 10.26 -15.82
CA ASP A 162 -8.92 11.06 -15.02
C ASP A 162 -10.31 10.42 -14.94
N ASP A 163 -10.84 9.94 -16.07
CA ASP A 163 -12.13 9.25 -16.12
C ASP A 163 -12.10 7.96 -15.32
N TRP A 164 -11.01 7.18 -15.44
CA TRP A 164 -10.85 5.96 -14.68
C TRP A 164 -10.74 6.21 -13.16
N VAL A 165 -9.93 7.19 -12.76
CA VAL A 165 -9.77 7.58 -11.34
C VAL A 165 -11.10 8.05 -10.76
N ALA A 166 -11.86 8.88 -11.51
CA ALA A 166 -13.18 9.33 -11.08
C ALA A 166 -14.14 8.14 -10.87
N TYR A 167 -14.10 7.16 -11.77
CA TYR A 167 -14.94 5.97 -11.69
C TYR A 167 -14.55 5.05 -10.54
N GLU A 168 -13.25 4.79 -10.34
CA GLU A 168 -12.73 4.02 -9.19
C GLU A 168 -13.12 4.67 -7.85
N LYS A 169 -12.98 5.99 -7.73
CA LYS A 169 -13.39 6.74 -6.53
C LYS A 169 -14.89 6.68 -6.29
N LYS A 170 -15.71 6.70 -7.37
CA LYS A 170 -17.17 6.63 -7.28
C LYS A 170 -17.64 5.23 -6.91
N VAL A 171 -17.06 4.19 -7.51
CA VAL A 171 -17.59 2.83 -7.43
C VAL A 171 -16.80 1.97 -6.47
N TRP A 172 -15.48 1.82 -6.71
CA TRP A 172 -14.70 0.83 -5.97
C TRP A 172 -14.31 1.29 -4.57
N LYS A 173 -13.98 2.58 -4.39
CA LYS A 173 -13.62 3.11 -3.06
C LYS A 173 -14.68 2.82 -2.00
N PRO A 174 -15.97 3.17 -2.17
CA PRO A 174 -16.99 2.88 -1.15
C PRO A 174 -17.19 1.37 -0.92
N LEU A 175 -17.04 0.56 -1.97
CA LEU A 175 -17.11 -0.89 -1.86
C LEU A 175 -15.92 -1.45 -1.07
N ALA A 176 -14.71 -0.97 -1.33
CA ALA A 176 -13.51 -1.34 -0.58
C ALA A 176 -13.61 -0.93 0.90
N GLU A 177 -14.14 0.25 1.21
CA GLU A 177 -14.42 0.69 2.58
C GLU A 177 -15.39 -0.28 3.29
N ALA A 178 -16.43 -0.74 2.59
CA ALA A 178 -17.35 -1.72 3.13
C ALA A 178 -16.67 -3.10 3.31
N MET A 179 -15.86 -3.54 2.36
CA MET A 179 -15.11 -4.81 2.48
C MET A 179 -14.14 -4.80 3.66
N VAL A 180 -13.42 -3.69 3.87
CA VAL A 180 -12.51 -3.53 5.03
C VAL A 180 -13.30 -3.53 6.34
N LYS A 181 -14.42 -2.81 6.39
CA LYS A 181 -15.30 -2.81 7.57
C LYS A 181 -15.84 -4.19 7.92
N ASP A 182 -16.15 -5.00 6.92
CA ASP A 182 -16.69 -6.35 7.09
C ASP A 182 -15.57 -7.41 7.28
N GLY A 183 -14.29 -7.01 7.33
CA GLY A 183 -13.13 -7.90 7.49
C GLY A 183 -12.86 -8.82 6.29
N LYS A 184 -13.31 -8.44 5.09
CA LYS A 184 -13.07 -9.18 3.83
C LYS A 184 -11.76 -8.79 3.16
N ALA A 185 -11.27 -7.62 3.48
CA ALA A 185 -9.97 -7.10 3.08
C ALA A 185 -9.38 -6.29 4.23
N ASP A 186 -8.07 -6.16 4.31
CA ASP A 186 -7.38 -5.29 5.26
C ASP A 186 -7.17 -3.90 4.68
N GLY A 187 -7.13 -3.77 3.35
CA GLY A 187 -6.98 -2.47 2.71
C GLY A 187 -7.20 -2.49 1.19
N TRP A 188 -7.22 -1.29 0.65
CA TRP A 188 -7.25 -1.04 -0.79
C TRP A 188 -6.56 0.29 -1.12
N SER A 189 -5.90 0.37 -2.27
CA SER A 189 -5.33 1.62 -2.75
C SER A 189 -5.48 1.83 -4.24
N LEU A 190 -5.57 3.11 -4.62
CA LEU A 190 -5.64 3.60 -6.00
C LEU A 190 -4.41 4.48 -6.26
N ASN A 191 -3.63 4.11 -7.26
CA ASN A 191 -2.35 4.75 -7.55
C ASN A 191 -2.20 5.01 -9.04
N VAL A 192 -1.61 6.14 -9.40
CA VAL A 192 -1.23 6.45 -10.79
C VAL A 192 0.28 6.60 -10.90
N ARG A 193 0.83 6.12 -12.01
CA ARG A 193 2.25 6.23 -12.31
C ARG A 193 2.57 7.68 -12.69
N VAL A 194 3.59 8.23 -12.04
CA VAL A 194 4.09 9.58 -12.30
C VAL A 194 5.37 9.51 -13.15
N LEU A 195 6.31 8.66 -12.75
CA LEU A 195 7.58 8.48 -13.46
C LEU A 195 8.05 7.01 -13.40
N PRO A 196 8.66 6.47 -14.51
CA PRO A 196 8.56 7.01 -15.87
C PRO A 196 7.11 6.95 -16.37
N ASN A 197 6.70 7.87 -17.24
CA ASN A 197 5.36 7.93 -17.80
C ASN A 197 5.43 8.02 -19.34
N GLY A 198 4.32 7.72 -20.01
CA GLY A 198 4.17 7.74 -21.47
C GLY A 198 3.42 6.52 -22.00
N SER A 199 3.03 6.58 -23.29
CA SER A 199 2.26 5.53 -23.97
C SER A 199 2.99 4.18 -24.03
N GLU A 200 4.32 4.20 -24.05
CA GLU A 200 5.16 3.00 -24.12
C GLU A 200 5.29 2.28 -22.75
N GLN A 201 4.79 2.86 -21.66
CA GLN A 201 4.80 2.18 -20.39
C GLN A 201 3.83 0.99 -20.39
N PRO A 202 4.20 -0.15 -19.77
CA PRO A 202 3.36 -1.35 -19.75
C PRO A 202 2.04 -1.13 -19.01
N PHE A 203 1.96 -0.13 -18.14
CA PHE A 203 0.76 0.28 -17.41
C PHE A 203 0.90 1.73 -16.90
N GLN A 204 -0.23 2.41 -16.71
CA GLN A 204 -0.30 3.80 -16.23
C GLN A 204 -0.82 3.89 -14.79
N ALA A 205 -1.51 2.86 -14.32
CA ALA A 205 -2.18 2.90 -13.04
C ALA A 205 -2.13 1.53 -12.34
N VAL A 206 -2.32 1.56 -11.03
CA VAL A 206 -2.28 0.38 -10.17
C VAL A 206 -3.35 0.48 -9.10
N THR A 207 -4.16 -0.57 -8.93
CA THR A 207 -4.90 -0.78 -7.68
C THR A 207 -4.25 -1.91 -6.90
N VAL A 208 -4.31 -1.82 -5.58
CA VAL A 208 -3.80 -2.87 -4.69
C VAL A 208 -4.91 -3.27 -3.73
N ASP A 209 -5.26 -4.54 -3.75
CA ASP A 209 -6.13 -5.16 -2.75
C ASP A 209 -5.25 -5.83 -1.70
N VAL A 210 -5.53 -5.57 -0.41
CA VAL A 210 -4.77 -6.13 0.72
C VAL A 210 -5.62 -7.15 1.43
N PHE A 211 -5.15 -8.39 1.49
CA PHE A 211 -5.84 -9.52 2.10
C PHE A 211 -5.10 -10.02 3.35
N PRO A 212 -5.83 -10.39 4.42
CA PRO A 212 -5.21 -10.82 5.68
C PRO A 212 -4.55 -12.20 5.63
N SER A 213 -4.83 -13.01 4.60
CA SER A 213 -4.27 -14.36 4.46
C SER A 213 -4.35 -14.86 3.03
N TRP A 214 -3.56 -15.90 2.73
CA TRP A 214 -3.63 -16.64 1.46
C TRP A 214 -5.05 -17.13 1.16
N ASP A 215 -5.72 -17.73 2.14
CA ASP A 215 -7.06 -18.30 1.96
C ASP A 215 -8.10 -17.24 1.64
N SER A 216 -7.95 -16.03 2.18
CA SER A 216 -8.91 -14.94 1.94
C SER A 216 -8.89 -14.41 0.51
N ILE A 217 -7.79 -14.61 -0.24
CA ILE A 217 -7.68 -14.22 -1.65
C ILE A 217 -8.64 -15.05 -2.52
N PHE A 218 -8.79 -16.34 -2.20
CA PHE A 218 -9.58 -17.29 -2.97
C PHE A 218 -10.94 -17.59 -2.35
N ALA A 219 -11.21 -17.06 -1.15
CA ALA A 219 -12.48 -17.26 -0.50
C ALA A 219 -13.60 -16.59 -1.30
N ALA A 220 -14.64 -17.36 -1.61
CA ALA A 220 -15.85 -16.77 -2.19
C ALA A 220 -16.42 -15.74 -1.21
N ASP A 221 -16.85 -14.60 -1.74
CA ASP A 221 -17.60 -13.61 -0.97
C ASP A 221 -19.10 -13.69 -1.34
N PRO A 222 -19.88 -14.53 -0.66
CA PRO A 222 -21.30 -14.70 -0.98
C PRO A 222 -22.12 -13.43 -0.74
N GLN A 223 -21.58 -12.48 0.02
CA GLN A 223 -22.24 -11.22 0.36
C GLN A 223 -21.82 -10.07 -0.58
N PHE A 224 -20.96 -10.33 -1.57
CA PHE A 224 -20.45 -9.28 -2.46
C PHE A 224 -21.57 -8.52 -3.18
N VAL A 225 -22.54 -9.24 -3.75
CA VAL A 225 -23.68 -8.64 -4.47
C VAL A 225 -24.54 -7.79 -3.54
N ASP A 226 -24.83 -8.29 -2.36
CA ASP A 226 -25.64 -7.55 -1.38
C ASP A 226 -24.91 -6.32 -0.84
N ARG A 227 -23.59 -6.46 -0.61
CA ARG A 227 -22.74 -5.33 -0.24
C ARG A 227 -22.71 -4.28 -1.35
N PHE A 228 -22.54 -4.70 -2.60
CA PHE A 228 -22.59 -3.79 -3.73
C PHE A 228 -23.92 -3.01 -3.81
N ARG A 229 -25.05 -3.71 -3.72
CA ARG A 229 -26.38 -3.10 -3.73
C ARG A 229 -26.61 -2.12 -2.57
N LYS A 230 -26.09 -2.45 -1.41
CA LYS A 230 -26.16 -1.60 -0.21
C LYS A 230 -25.37 -0.32 -0.37
N VAL A 231 -24.19 -0.42 -0.98
CA VAL A 231 -23.29 0.72 -1.21
C VAL A 231 -23.75 1.57 -2.41
N HIS A 232 -24.32 0.92 -3.42
CA HIS A 232 -24.74 1.52 -4.69
C HIS A 232 -26.19 1.13 -5.03
N PRO A 233 -27.20 1.66 -4.31
CA PRO A 233 -28.59 1.26 -4.51
C PRO A 233 -29.14 1.59 -5.89
N ASP A 234 -28.58 2.63 -6.54
CA ASP A 234 -29.01 3.13 -7.85
C ASP A 234 -28.15 2.60 -9.03
N MET A 235 -27.27 1.63 -8.77
CA MET A 235 -26.36 1.07 -9.79
C MET A 235 -26.64 -0.42 -9.99
N GLU A 236 -26.60 -0.83 -11.25
CA GLU A 236 -26.70 -2.25 -11.61
C GLU A 236 -25.29 -2.83 -11.73
N LEU A 237 -25.06 -4.01 -11.11
CA LEU A 237 -23.74 -4.62 -10.98
C LEU A 237 -23.09 -4.93 -12.33
N GLY A 238 -23.82 -5.55 -13.26
CA GLY A 238 -23.30 -5.97 -14.55
C GLY A 238 -22.83 -4.78 -15.38
N THR A 239 -23.69 -3.79 -15.57
CA THR A 239 -23.36 -2.56 -16.32
C THR A 239 -22.24 -1.75 -15.69
N THR A 240 -22.16 -1.79 -14.35
CA THR A 240 -21.06 -1.13 -13.63
C THR A 240 -19.71 -1.78 -13.95
N PHE A 241 -19.65 -3.12 -13.95
CA PHE A 241 -18.41 -3.82 -14.28
C PHE A 241 -18.07 -3.76 -15.78
N GLU A 242 -19.05 -3.77 -16.66
CA GLU A 242 -18.84 -3.50 -18.09
C GLU A 242 -18.22 -2.10 -18.33
N GLN A 243 -18.61 -1.11 -17.54
CA GLN A 243 -18.00 0.21 -17.62
C GLN A 243 -16.54 0.22 -17.18
N PHE A 244 -16.16 -0.56 -16.16
CA PHE A 244 -14.75 -0.72 -15.79
C PHE A 244 -13.94 -1.28 -16.96
N GLU A 245 -14.45 -2.30 -17.67
CA GLU A 245 -13.74 -2.91 -18.79
C GLU A 245 -13.57 -1.94 -19.99
N LYS A 246 -14.42 -0.94 -20.13
CA LYS A 246 -14.28 0.14 -21.12
C LYS A 246 -13.23 1.18 -20.74
N LEU A 247 -13.03 1.41 -19.43
CA LEU A 247 -12.11 2.42 -18.90
C LEU A 247 -10.68 1.91 -18.76
N ARG A 248 -10.48 0.59 -18.70
CA ARG A 248 -9.18 -0.02 -18.46
C ARG A 248 -9.02 -1.40 -19.09
N THR A 249 -7.77 -1.79 -19.29
CA THR A 249 -7.39 -3.20 -19.52
C THR A 249 -6.43 -3.63 -18.41
N ARG A 250 -6.71 -4.73 -17.75
CA ARG A 250 -5.76 -5.31 -16.79
C ARG A 250 -4.59 -5.91 -17.56
N ALA A 251 -3.43 -5.28 -17.46
CA ALA A 251 -2.22 -5.74 -18.12
C ALA A 251 -1.64 -6.96 -17.42
N GLN A 252 -1.69 -6.96 -16.08
CA GLN A 252 -1.12 -8.00 -15.23
C GLN A 252 -1.73 -7.96 -13.84
N ILE A 253 -1.77 -9.10 -13.16
CA ILE A 253 -2.07 -9.21 -11.73
C ILE A 253 -0.93 -9.99 -11.10
N ASN A 254 -0.30 -9.40 -10.08
CA ASN A 254 0.74 -10.07 -9.30
C ASN A 254 0.32 -10.15 -7.84
N LEU A 255 0.83 -11.18 -7.17
CA LEU A 255 0.60 -11.38 -5.76
C LEU A 255 1.93 -11.30 -5.01
N TYR A 256 1.94 -10.51 -3.94
CA TYR A 256 3.08 -10.34 -3.03
C TYR A 256 2.64 -10.58 -1.60
N GLU A 257 3.57 -11.03 -0.76
CA GLU A 257 3.40 -11.10 0.69
C GLU A 257 4.16 -9.95 1.34
N LEU A 258 3.54 -9.23 2.28
CA LEU A 258 4.20 -8.21 3.08
C LEU A 258 5.11 -8.89 4.11
N GLU A 259 6.38 -9.02 3.76
CA GLU A 259 7.38 -9.69 4.58
C GLU A 259 7.87 -8.82 5.74
N ASP A 260 7.91 -7.51 5.51
CA ASP A 260 8.33 -6.58 6.55
C ASP A 260 7.75 -5.18 6.33
N VAL A 261 7.56 -4.42 7.43
CA VAL A 261 6.99 -3.08 7.39
C VAL A 261 7.56 -2.20 8.50
N ILE A 262 7.88 -0.96 8.15
CA ILE A 262 8.25 0.10 9.09
C ILE A 262 7.34 1.30 8.80
N THR A 263 6.74 1.86 9.85
CA THR A 263 5.88 3.03 9.75
C THR A 263 6.27 4.02 10.85
N ALA A 264 6.31 5.30 10.51
CA ALA A 264 6.53 6.36 11.50
C ALA A 264 5.47 6.29 12.61
N THR A 265 5.91 6.21 13.85
CA THR A 265 5.04 6.41 15.01
C THR A 265 4.57 7.86 15.02
N LYS A 266 3.25 8.06 15.08
CA LYS A 266 2.62 9.38 15.17
C LYS A 266 2.82 9.98 16.54
#